data_07d85ab0a69e8ed62f8ba3111569a38d
#
_entry.id   07d85ab0a69e8ed62f8ba3111569a38d
#
_cell.length_a   1.000
_cell.length_b   1.000
_cell.length_c   1.000
_cell.angle_alpha   90.00
_cell.angle_beta   90.00
_cell.angle_gamma   90.00
#
_symmetry.space_group_name_H-M   'P 1'
#
loop_
_entity.id
_entity.type
_entity.pdbx_description
1 polymer ?
#
loop_
_entity_poly.entity_id
_entity_poly.type
_entity_poly.pdbx_seq_one_letter_code
_entity_poly.pdbx_strand_id
1 'polypeptide(L)'
;MVDTAVVEQLLAAIGARDRAGIASCFAAEAKLRALTPHRLRELAGPEAIAGQYGYWLDSLESFALVSGDVTAIADRARLRYRFRGRDPAKGWQENEHTAYATVEEGRVSALNLTCAGFRPSELPG
;
A
#
# COMPACT_ATOMS: atom_id res chain seq x y z
N MET A 1 22.96 -3.95 0.98
CA MET A 1 21.92 -3.08 1.55
C MET A 1 20.78 -2.96 0.54
N VAL A 2 19.56 -2.98 1.01
CA VAL A 2 18.39 -2.88 0.13
C VAL A 2 18.29 -1.47 -0.46
N ASP A 3 17.92 -1.39 -1.75
CA ASP A 3 17.61 -0.12 -2.39
C ASP A 3 16.16 0.24 -2.09
N THR A 4 15.95 1.33 -1.35
CA THR A 4 14.63 1.78 -0.93
C THR A 4 13.94 2.69 -1.95
N ALA A 5 14.62 3.10 -3.02
CA ALA A 5 14.10 4.10 -3.96
C ALA A 5 12.76 3.69 -4.58
N VAL A 6 12.65 2.44 -5.05
CA VAL A 6 11.40 1.97 -5.66
C VAL A 6 10.27 1.88 -4.63
N VAL A 7 10.60 1.59 -3.38
CA VAL A 7 9.58 1.52 -2.32
C VAL A 7 9.11 2.91 -1.95
N GLU A 8 9.99 3.91 -2.00
CA GLU A 8 9.61 5.31 -1.83
C GLU A 8 8.73 5.79 -2.98
N GLN A 9 9.02 5.34 -4.22
CA GLN A 9 8.15 5.61 -5.37
C GLN A 9 6.78 4.97 -5.19
N LEU A 10 6.75 3.75 -4.64
CA LEU A 10 5.49 3.07 -4.35
C LEU A 10 4.65 3.86 -3.34
N LEU A 11 5.27 4.34 -2.28
CA LEU A 11 4.58 5.17 -1.29
C LEU A 11 3.98 6.42 -1.93
N ALA A 12 4.75 7.11 -2.78
CA ALA A 12 4.26 8.30 -3.48
C ALA A 12 3.08 7.98 -4.41
N ALA A 13 3.17 6.86 -5.13
CA ALA A 13 2.09 6.43 -6.03
C ALA A 13 0.82 6.06 -5.26
N ILE A 14 0.96 5.43 -4.10
CA ILE A 14 -0.17 5.12 -3.22
C ILE A 14 -0.82 6.43 -2.75
N GLY A 15 -0.02 7.38 -2.30
CA GLY A 15 -0.51 8.68 -1.84
C GLY A 15 -1.27 9.45 -2.91
N ALA A 16 -0.87 9.29 -4.18
CA ALA A 16 -1.52 9.92 -5.32
C ALA A 16 -2.69 9.09 -5.88
N ARG A 17 -2.91 7.89 -5.38
CA ARG A 17 -3.86 6.91 -5.92
C ARG A 17 -3.60 6.65 -7.40
N ASP A 18 -2.33 6.57 -7.78
CA ASP A 18 -1.88 6.40 -9.17
C ASP A 18 -1.67 4.91 -9.46
N ARG A 19 -2.67 4.25 -10.04
CA ARG A 19 -2.62 2.81 -10.32
C ARG A 19 -1.47 2.45 -11.25
N ALA A 20 -1.26 3.22 -12.30
CA ALA A 20 -0.16 2.96 -13.24
C ALA A 20 1.19 3.11 -12.55
N GLY A 21 1.33 4.13 -11.69
CA GLY A 21 2.54 4.32 -10.88
C GLY A 21 2.77 3.18 -9.91
N ILE A 22 1.71 2.70 -9.26
CA ILE A 22 1.80 1.54 -8.38
C ILE A 22 2.27 0.31 -9.16
N ALA A 23 1.62 0.00 -10.28
CA ALA A 23 1.98 -1.15 -11.10
C ALA A 23 3.44 -1.10 -11.55
N SER A 24 3.94 0.09 -11.91
CA SER A 24 5.30 0.25 -12.41
C SER A 24 6.39 -0.06 -11.38
N CYS A 25 6.06 -0.07 -10.09
CA CYS A 25 7.01 -0.38 -9.03
C CYS A 25 7.26 -1.88 -8.88
N PHE A 26 6.43 -2.73 -9.44
CA PHE A 26 6.46 -4.18 -9.22
C PHE A 26 7.10 -4.92 -10.39
N ALA A 27 7.88 -5.96 -10.06
CA ALA A 27 8.42 -6.88 -11.05
C ALA A 27 7.28 -7.66 -11.73
N ALA A 28 7.53 -8.15 -12.94
CA ALA A 28 6.51 -8.88 -13.71
C ALA A 28 5.95 -10.09 -12.95
N GLU A 29 6.77 -10.74 -12.13
CA GLU A 29 6.38 -11.92 -11.36
C GLU A 29 6.17 -11.62 -9.87
N ALA A 30 5.97 -10.35 -9.53
CA ALA A 30 5.81 -9.92 -8.14
C ALA A 30 4.60 -10.59 -7.48
N LYS A 31 4.72 -10.79 -6.18
CA LYS A 31 3.65 -11.38 -5.37
C LYS A 31 3.31 -10.45 -4.22
N LEU A 32 2.02 -10.31 -3.98
CA LEU A 32 1.48 -9.62 -2.80
C LEU A 32 0.81 -10.64 -1.91
N ARG A 33 1.17 -10.62 -0.63
CA ARG A 33 0.41 -11.30 0.41
C ARG A 33 -0.06 -10.23 1.40
N ALA A 34 -1.36 -10.10 1.52
CA ALA A 34 -1.97 -9.07 2.36
C ALA A 34 -2.90 -9.72 3.38
N LEU A 35 -2.50 -9.63 4.65
CA LEU A 35 -3.35 -10.06 5.73
C LEU A 35 -4.30 -8.91 6.07
N THR A 36 -5.57 -9.09 5.75
CA THR A 36 -6.63 -8.14 6.06
C THR A 36 -7.45 -8.65 7.25
N PRO A 37 -8.33 -7.84 7.85
CA PRO A 37 -9.08 -8.29 9.02
C PRO A 37 -9.88 -9.58 8.81
N HIS A 38 -10.32 -9.84 7.59
CA HIS A 38 -11.21 -10.98 7.34
C HIS A 38 -10.56 -12.14 6.61
N ARG A 39 -9.43 -11.94 5.95
CA ARG A 39 -8.77 -13.01 5.22
C ARG A 39 -7.38 -12.63 4.74
N LEU A 40 -6.61 -13.64 4.38
CA LEU A 40 -5.35 -13.47 3.66
C LEU A 40 -5.64 -13.36 2.16
N ARG A 41 -5.15 -12.31 1.52
CA ARG A 41 -5.25 -12.12 0.08
C ARG A 41 -3.90 -12.41 -0.55
N GLU A 42 -3.90 -13.13 -1.66
CA GLU A 42 -2.68 -13.44 -2.39
C GLU A 42 -2.90 -13.11 -3.86
N LEU A 43 -2.00 -12.29 -4.41
CA LEU A 43 -2.10 -11.79 -5.77
C LEU A 43 -0.74 -11.86 -6.44
N ALA A 44 -0.74 -12.00 -7.74
CA ALA A 44 0.49 -12.06 -8.53
C ALA A 44 0.40 -11.13 -9.73
N GLY A 45 1.51 -10.44 -9.99
CA GLY A 45 1.65 -9.55 -11.13
C GLY A 45 1.27 -8.11 -10.83
N PRO A 46 1.91 -7.15 -11.54
CA PRO A 46 1.71 -5.72 -11.28
C PRO A 46 0.26 -5.27 -11.42
N GLU A 47 -0.45 -5.76 -12.43
CA GLU A 47 -1.82 -5.32 -12.69
C GLU A 47 -2.79 -5.77 -11.59
N ALA A 48 -2.66 -7.02 -11.15
CA ALA A 48 -3.51 -7.55 -10.08
C ALA A 48 -3.23 -6.81 -8.77
N ILE A 49 -1.96 -6.55 -8.47
CA ILE A 49 -1.55 -5.86 -7.25
C ILE A 49 -2.07 -4.41 -7.27
N ALA A 50 -1.88 -3.70 -8.37
CA ALA A 50 -2.39 -2.34 -8.51
C ALA A 50 -3.92 -2.30 -8.43
N GLY A 51 -4.58 -3.31 -8.98
CA GLY A 51 -6.02 -3.46 -8.88
C GLY A 51 -6.51 -3.62 -7.44
N GLN A 52 -5.75 -4.35 -6.62
CA GLN A 52 -6.08 -4.51 -5.20
C GLN A 52 -5.97 -3.16 -4.46
N TYR A 53 -4.93 -2.38 -4.75
CA TYR A 53 -4.81 -1.03 -4.19
C TYR A 53 -5.98 -0.15 -4.63
N GLY A 54 -6.37 -0.23 -5.90
CA GLY A 54 -7.55 0.49 -6.39
C GLY A 54 -8.81 0.11 -5.61
N TYR A 55 -8.99 -1.18 -5.35
CA TYR A 55 -10.13 -1.65 -4.57
C TYR A 55 -10.15 -1.01 -3.17
N TRP A 56 -8.99 -0.90 -2.52
CA TRP A 56 -8.92 -0.32 -1.19
C TRP A 56 -9.14 1.19 -1.17
N LEU A 57 -8.69 1.92 -2.21
CA LEU A 57 -8.56 3.37 -2.15
C LEU A 57 -9.58 4.13 -2.99
N ASP A 58 -10.02 3.56 -4.12
CA ASP A 58 -10.81 4.32 -5.09
C ASP A 58 -12.25 4.56 -4.66
N SER A 59 -12.76 3.82 -3.69
CA SER A 59 -14.10 4.03 -3.14
C SER A 59 -14.19 5.24 -2.22
N LEU A 60 -13.05 5.80 -1.79
CA LEU A 60 -13.03 6.95 -0.91
C LEU A 60 -13.19 8.23 -1.72
N GLU A 61 -14.14 9.09 -1.33
CA GLU A 61 -14.37 10.37 -2.00
C GLU A 61 -13.20 11.32 -1.84
N SER A 62 -12.62 11.37 -0.64
CA SER A 62 -11.43 12.15 -0.33
C SER A 62 -10.39 11.20 0.23
N PHE A 63 -9.13 11.50 -0.02
CA PHE A 63 -8.04 10.63 0.42
C PHE A 63 -6.81 11.46 0.71
N ALA A 64 -6.14 11.13 1.81
CA ALA A 64 -4.85 11.71 2.14
C ALA A 64 -4.02 10.74 2.97
N LEU A 65 -2.72 10.69 2.72
CA LEU A 65 -1.80 10.05 3.63
C LEU A 65 -1.66 10.94 4.86
N VAL A 66 -1.87 10.37 6.04
CA VAL A 66 -1.64 11.06 7.31
C VAL A 66 -0.17 10.98 7.67
N SER A 67 0.46 9.84 7.41
CA SER A 67 1.89 9.62 7.62
C SER A 67 2.35 8.48 6.73
N GLY A 68 3.65 8.45 6.47
CA GLY A 68 4.24 7.35 5.74
C GLY A 68 5.75 7.41 5.81
N ASP A 69 6.39 6.25 5.87
CA ASP A 69 7.84 6.14 5.85
C ASP A 69 8.30 4.83 5.21
N VAL A 70 9.53 4.84 4.75
CA VAL A 70 10.24 3.67 4.24
C VAL A 70 11.55 3.54 5.00
N THR A 71 11.80 2.36 5.55
CA THR A 71 13.01 2.10 6.34
C THR A 71 13.65 0.81 5.88
N ALA A 72 14.97 0.83 5.66
CA ALA A 72 15.71 -0.39 5.37
C ALA A 72 15.81 -1.24 6.62
N ILE A 73 15.38 -2.49 6.56
CA ILE A 73 15.45 -3.45 7.66
C ILE A 73 16.14 -4.70 7.12
N ALA A 74 17.41 -4.87 7.46
CA ALA A 74 18.25 -5.93 6.93
C ALA A 74 18.24 -5.93 5.39
N ASP A 75 17.79 -7.00 4.74
CA ASP A 75 17.70 -7.11 3.29
C ASP A 75 16.32 -6.72 2.72
N ARG A 76 15.46 -6.15 3.56
CA ARG A 76 14.11 -5.76 3.19
C ARG A 76 13.88 -4.28 3.39
N ALA A 77 12.86 -3.73 2.75
CA ALA A 77 12.38 -2.38 3.02
C ALA A 77 11.03 -2.48 3.73
N ARG A 78 10.91 -1.82 4.87
CA ARG A 78 9.63 -1.70 5.56
C ARG A 78 8.92 -0.45 5.06
N LEU A 79 7.68 -0.61 4.62
CA LEU A 79 6.81 0.47 4.16
C LEU A 79 5.64 0.56 5.14
N ARG A 80 5.50 1.71 5.79
CA ARG A 80 4.37 1.96 6.68
C ARG A 80 3.67 3.25 6.26
N TYR A 81 2.34 3.24 6.27
CA TYR A 81 1.59 4.47 6.04
C TYR A 81 0.21 4.36 6.68
N ARG A 82 -0.27 5.50 7.12
CA ARG A 82 -1.64 5.70 7.57
C ARG A 82 -2.33 6.61 6.58
N PHE A 83 -3.57 6.29 6.28
CA PHE A 83 -4.35 7.14 5.39
C PHE A 83 -5.75 7.31 5.95
N ARG A 84 -6.38 8.39 5.53
CA ARG A 84 -7.77 8.64 5.84
C ARG A 84 -8.49 9.04 4.58
N GLY A 85 -9.77 8.77 4.56
CA GLY A 85 -10.61 9.12 3.44
C GLY A 85 -12.07 9.13 3.85
N ARG A 86 -12.88 9.71 3.00
CA ARG A 86 -14.31 9.77 3.28
C ARG A 86 -15.03 8.70 2.49
N ASP A 87 -15.67 7.80 3.23
CA ASP A 87 -16.54 6.78 2.66
C ASP A 87 -17.93 7.41 2.48
N PRO A 88 -18.57 7.29 1.29
CA PRO A 88 -19.89 7.87 1.07
C PRO A 88 -20.97 7.42 2.06
N ALA A 89 -20.85 6.18 2.55
CA ALA A 89 -21.84 5.61 3.46
C ALA A 89 -21.46 5.74 4.94
N LYS A 90 -20.15 5.64 5.25
CA LYS A 90 -19.68 5.55 6.63
C LYS A 90 -19.04 6.83 7.17
N GLY A 91 -18.81 7.83 6.32
CA GLY A 91 -18.11 9.05 6.70
C GLY A 91 -16.60 8.88 6.73
N TRP A 92 -15.91 9.67 7.55
CA TRP A 92 -14.46 9.66 7.62
C TRP A 92 -13.95 8.37 8.24
N GLN A 93 -13.04 7.73 7.53
CA GLN A 93 -12.41 6.48 7.92
C GLN A 93 -10.91 6.62 7.88
N GLU A 94 -10.21 5.82 8.67
CA GLU A 94 -8.76 5.71 8.60
C GLU A 94 -8.32 4.25 8.58
N ASN A 95 -7.14 4.01 8.06
CA ASN A 95 -6.55 2.68 7.99
C ASN A 95 -5.03 2.82 8.03
N GLU A 96 -4.36 1.74 8.39
CA GLU A 96 -2.91 1.67 8.43
C GLU A 96 -2.45 0.38 7.78
N HIS A 97 -1.44 0.49 6.93
CA HIS A 97 -0.77 -0.65 6.34
C HIS A 97 0.69 -0.68 6.78
N THR A 98 1.18 -1.86 7.10
CA THR A 98 2.60 -2.13 7.33
C THR A 98 3.01 -3.25 6.39
N ALA A 99 4.06 -3.03 5.63
CA ALA A 99 4.49 -3.99 4.62
C ALA A 99 6.01 -4.15 4.63
N TYR A 100 6.47 -5.34 4.25
CA TYR A 100 7.88 -5.63 4.04
C TYR A 100 8.06 -6.02 2.58
N ALA A 101 8.92 -5.27 1.91
CA ALA A 101 9.19 -5.44 0.48
C ALA A 101 10.52 -6.10 0.25
N THR A 102 10.54 -7.07 -0.66
CA THR A 102 11.76 -7.60 -1.25
C THR A 102 11.98 -6.87 -2.57
N VAL A 103 13.18 -6.33 -2.77
CA VAL A 103 13.52 -5.57 -3.96
C VAL A 103 14.60 -6.32 -4.74
N GLU A 104 14.35 -6.54 -6.01
CA GLU A 104 15.27 -7.20 -6.92
C GLU A 104 15.33 -6.40 -8.23
N GLU A 105 16.53 -6.07 -8.66
CA GLU A 105 16.75 -5.35 -9.92
C GLU A 105 15.94 -4.06 -10.03
N GLY A 106 15.83 -3.32 -8.91
CA GLY A 106 15.14 -2.04 -8.87
C GLY A 106 13.63 -2.11 -8.86
N ARG A 107 13.05 -3.30 -8.64
CA ARG A 107 11.60 -3.47 -8.57
C ARG A 107 11.22 -4.31 -7.36
N VAL A 108 10.01 -4.12 -6.89
CA VAL A 108 9.49 -4.93 -5.78
C VAL A 108 9.08 -6.30 -6.34
N SER A 109 9.71 -7.35 -5.82
CA SER A 109 9.42 -8.72 -6.22
C SER A 109 8.46 -9.43 -5.27
N ALA A 110 8.36 -8.95 -4.04
CA ALA A 110 7.40 -9.48 -3.05
C ALA A 110 7.03 -8.38 -2.07
N LEU A 111 5.77 -8.35 -1.71
CA LEU A 111 5.26 -7.43 -0.71
C LEU A 111 4.37 -8.20 0.25
N ASN A 112 4.78 -8.25 1.52
CA ASN A 112 4.00 -8.85 2.58
C ASN A 112 3.41 -7.72 3.42
N LEU A 113 2.09 -7.62 3.45
CA LEU A 113 1.38 -6.47 3.97
C LEU A 113 0.38 -6.90 5.04
N THR A 114 0.27 -6.11 6.09
CA THR A 114 -0.79 -6.23 7.09
C THR A 114 -1.66 -4.98 7.03
N CYS A 115 -2.96 -5.19 6.85
CA CYS A 115 -3.97 -4.12 6.82
C CYS A 115 -4.68 -4.11 8.16
N ALA A 116 -4.66 -2.97 8.85
CA ALA A 116 -5.32 -2.83 10.16
C ALA A 116 -6.84 -2.84 10.05
N GLY A 117 -7.37 -2.54 8.88
CA GLY A 117 -8.80 -2.43 8.65
C GLY A 117 -9.27 -0.99 8.80
N PHE A 118 -10.36 -0.68 8.14
CA PHE A 118 -10.96 0.64 8.23
C PHE A 118 -11.69 0.79 9.56
N ARG A 119 -11.56 1.96 10.16
CA ARG A 119 -12.26 2.35 11.39
C ARG A 119 -12.63 3.83 11.29
N PRO A 120 -13.64 4.28 12.03
CA PRO A 120 -13.97 5.71 12.04
C PRO A 120 -12.76 6.55 12.42
N SER A 121 -12.56 7.65 11.69
CA SER A 121 -11.47 8.58 11.98
C SER A 121 -11.95 9.62 12.99
N GLU A 122 -11.15 9.84 14.02
CA GLU A 122 -11.43 10.87 15.03
C GLU A 122 -10.87 12.23 14.61
N LEU A 123 -10.09 12.25 13.53
CA LEU A 123 -9.54 13.52 13.06
C LEU A 123 -10.62 14.31 12.33
N PRO A 124 -10.64 15.66 12.48
CA PRO A 124 -11.58 16.49 11.73
C PRO A 124 -11.40 16.27 10.23
N GLY A 125 -12.51 16.19 9.56
CA GLY A 125 -12.56 16.02 8.12
C GLY A 125 -12.14 17.24 7.33
#